data_7e974cbe9aa77072015a3f2bda5e732c
#
_entry.id   7e974cbe9aa77072015a3f2bda5e732c
#
_cell.length_a   1.000
_cell.length_b   1.000
_cell.length_c   1.000
_cell.angle_alpha   90.00
_cell.angle_beta   90.00
_cell.angle_gamma   90.00
#
_symmetry.space_group_name_H-M   'P 1'
#
loop_
_entity.id
_entity.type
_entity.pdbx_description
1 polymer ?
#
loop_
_entity_poly.entity_id
_entity_poly.type
_entity_poly.pdbx_seq_one_letter_code
_entity_poly.pdbx_strand_id
1 'polypeptide(L)'
;MTRSTTPLGGALVLAAATIAAAAEAPTLKDLAPRTMRIGAALNQTQSDGKDAAALAIVTRHFNQVSPENVLKWEAVHPEPDRYDFGPADRYVELGRSHGMFVVGHVLVWHQQTPAWVFQGADGKPADRDTLLARMRDHIRTVVGRYKGKIHGWDVVNEAIDEDGSMRKSPWQVGIGDDYIAKAFEFAHEADPDAELYYNDFNLEKPAKRAGVIKLVQDLQARKLRIDGISNQAHWRLDTPTIEEIDTTLVELHATGLKVMYTELDINLLPNTPRGADPAVANPYANGVPEDVQQQLARRYAGVFGVFLKHRDAVTRITFWGLGDADSWLNRGRVNAPLLWDRQRQPKPAFNAVVDVLKNRK
;
A
#
# COMPACT_ATOMS: atom_id res chain seq x y z
N MET A 1 7.42 94.52 9.83
CA MET A 1 7.42 93.55 8.73
C MET A 1 7.70 92.20 9.31
N THR A 2 6.66 91.44 9.71
CA THR A 2 6.76 90.09 10.30
C THR A 2 6.23 89.11 9.32
N ARG A 3 7.08 88.18 8.83
CA ARG A 3 6.71 87.08 7.95
C ARG A 3 6.29 85.89 8.78
N SER A 4 5.06 85.45 8.63
CA SER A 4 4.49 84.19 9.15
C SER A 4 4.89 83.05 8.24
N THR A 5 5.51 82.00 8.80
CA THR A 5 5.79 80.73 8.13
C THR A 5 4.91 79.63 8.73
N THR A 6 3.99 79.15 7.90
CA THR A 6 3.13 77.97 8.22
C THR A 6 3.87 76.70 7.88
N PRO A 7 3.89 75.62 8.76
CA PRO A 7 4.46 74.35 8.39
C PRO A 7 3.40 73.46 7.70
N LEU A 8 3.73 72.91 6.54
CA LEU A 8 3.00 71.87 5.88
C LEU A 8 3.25 70.57 6.63
N GLY A 9 2.23 69.99 7.28
CA GLY A 9 2.22 68.65 7.82
C GLY A 9 1.89 67.63 6.74
N GLY A 10 2.90 66.90 6.28
CA GLY A 10 2.69 65.73 5.41
C GLY A 10 2.20 64.52 6.19
N ALA A 11 0.96 64.13 5.96
CA ALA A 11 0.43 62.87 6.50
C ALA A 11 0.96 61.69 5.69
N LEU A 12 1.80 60.87 6.31
CA LEU A 12 2.27 59.62 5.74
C LEU A 12 1.16 58.54 5.90
N VAL A 13 0.47 58.21 4.81
CA VAL A 13 -0.48 57.08 4.78
C VAL A 13 0.32 55.80 4.63
N LEU A 14 0.49 55.05 5.72
CA LEU A 14 0.98 53.66 5.67
C LEU A 14 -0.11 52.76 5.09
N ALA A 15 0.03 52.33 3.84
CA ALA A 15 -0.77 51.29 3.26
C ALA A 15 -0.30 49.93 3.86
N ALA A 16 -1.06 49.39 4.79
CA ALA A 16 -0.86 48.01 5.26
C ALA A 16 -1.29 47.03 4.17
N ALA A 17 -0.33 46.46 3.45
CA ALA A 17 -0.58 45.35 2.54
C ALA A 17 -0.91 44.09 3.38
N THR A 18 -2.17 43.74 3.48
CA THR A 18 -2.61 42.44 3.99
C THR A 18 -2.19 41.41 2.97
N ILE A 19 -1.10 40.66 3.25
CA ILE A 19 -0.76 39.44 2.56
C ILE A 19 -1.82 38.43 2.98
N ALA A 20 -2.84 38.21 2.16
CA ALA A 20 -3.75 37.09 2.31
C ALA A 20 -2.90 35.83 2.13
N ALA A 21 -2.70 35.08 3.20
CA ALA A 21 -2.10 33.77 3.11
C ALA A 21 -2.95 32.96 2.12
N ALA A 22 -2.37 32.56 0.99
CA ALA A 22 -3.03 31.69 0.05
C ALA A 22 -3.40 30.41 0.82
N ALA A 23 -4.70 30.08 0.86
CA ALA A 23 -5.15 28.86 1.51
C ALA A 23 -4.37 27.69 0.90
N GLU A 24 -3.70 26.90 1.75
CA GLU A 24 -2.95 25.75 1.26
C GLU A 24 -3.86 24.82 0.44
N ALA A 25 -3.35 24.33 -0.69
CA ALA A 25 -4.10 23.41 -1.53
C ALA A 25 -4.47 22.17 -0.71
N PRO A 26 -5.74 21.71 -0.81
CA PRO A 26 -6.23 20.58 0.00
C PRO A 26 -5.44 19.31 -0.29
N THR A 27 -5.24 18.50 0.74
CA THR A 27 -4.45 17.27 0.66
C THR A 27 -5.31 16.05 0.33
N LEU A 28 -4.72 14.97 -0.13
CA LEU A 28 -5.47 13.73 -0.44
C LEU A 28 -6.24 13.22 0.79
N LYS A 29 -5.59 13.19 1.96
CA LYS A 29 -6.21 12.73 3.21
C LYS A 29 -7.38 13.60 3.68
N ASP A 30 -7.34 14.91 3.40
CA ASP A 30 -8.40 15.84 3.79
C ASP A 30 -9.61 15.73 2.85
N LEU A 31 -9.36 15.40 1.58
CA LEU A 31 -10.39 15.22 0.57
C LEU A 31 -11.05 13.85 0.61
N ALA A 32 -10.36 12.83 1.12
CA ALA A 32 -10.92 11.49 1.24
C ALA A 32 -12.14 11.45 2.19
N PRO A 33 -13.09 10.50 1.99
CA PRO A 33 -14.09 10.21 3.00
C PRO A 33 -13.45 9.88 4.34
N ARG A 34 -14.07 10.29 5.45
CA ARG A 34 -13.53 10.02 6.81
C ARG A 34 -13.34 8.53 7.12
N THR A 35 -14.12 7.67 6.46
CA THR A 35 -14.04 6.21 6.56
C THR A 35 -12.92 5.60 5.75
N MET A 36 -12.30 6.37 4.84
CA MET A 36 -11.30 5.90 3.88
C MET A 36 -9.93 6.51 4.19
N ARG A 37 -8.95 5.68 4.46
CA ARG A 37 -7.55 6.10 4.61
C ARG A 37 -6.87 6.12 3.26
N ILE A 38 -6.01 7.11 3.03
CA ILE A 38 -5.13 7.15 1.85
C ILE A 38 -3.68 7.14 2.35
N GLY A 39 -2.86 6.27 1.79
CA GLY A 39 -1.48 6.08 2.20
C GLY A 39 -0.53 5.67 1.07
N ALA A 40 0.70 5.41 1.45
CA ALA A 40 1.73 4.91 0.55
C ALA A 40 2.60 3.85 1.23
N ALA A 41 3.14 2.94 0.42
CA ALA A 41 4.21 2.05 0.82
C ALA A 41 5.53 2.82 0.83
N LEU A 42 6.32 2.63 1.88
CA LEU A 42 7.60 3.30 2.08
C LEU A 42 8.75 2.31 1.99
N ASN A 43 9.75 2.64 1.19
CA ASN A 43 11.02 1.92 1.20
C ASN A 43 11.86 2.29 2.44
N GLN A 44 12.95 1.57 2.65
CA GLN A 44 13.78 1.76 3.84
C GLN A 44 14.40 3.17 3.92
N THR A 45 14.83 3.76 2.81
CA THR A 45 15.41 5.11 2.79
C THR A 45 14.40 6.16 3.25
N GLN A 46 13.15 6.02 2.83
CA GLN A 46 12.04 6.88 3.23
C GLN A 46 11.67 6.66 4.71
N SER A 47 11.57 5.41 5.14
CA SER A 47 11.28 5.04 6.53
C SER A 47 12.38 5.46 7.50
N ASP A 48 13.64 5.50 7.03
CA ASP A 48 14.79 6.01 7.80
C ASP A 48 14.82 7.55 7.90
N GLY A 49 13.88 8.26 7.23
CA GLY A 49 13.86 9.72 7.19
C GLY A 49 14.97 10.35 6.33
N LYS A 50 15.63 9.56 5.49
CA LYS A 50 16.77 10.01 4.66
C LYS A 50 16.33 10.71 3.35
N ASP A 51 15.06 10.62 2.98
CA ASP A 51 14.44 11.31 1.84
C ASP A 51 13.46 12.37 2.35
N ALA A 52 13.97 13.58 2.60
CA ALA A 52 13.17 14.68 3.14
C ALA A 52 12.03 15.11 2.20
N ALA A 53 12.23 15.03 0.88
CA ALA A 53 11.20 15.36 -0.10
C ALA A 53 10.07 14.35 -0.09
N ALA A 54 10.40 13.06 0.02
CA ALA A 54 9.41 12.00 0.20
C ALA A 54 8.63 12.18 1.51
N LEU A 55 9.32 12.45 2.61
CA LEU A 55 8.70 12.65 3.92
C LEU A 55 7.72 13.82 3.92
N ALA A 56 8.05 14.93 3.25
CA ALA A 56 7.15 16.08 3.09
C ALA A 56 5.84 15.69 2.37
N ILE A 57 5.91 14.87 1.32
CA ILE A 57 4.73 14.37 0.62
C ILE A 57 3.92 13.43 1.53
N VAL A 58 4.60 12.49 2.21
CA VAL A 58 3.97 11.51 3.11
C VAL A 58 3.18 12.21 4.20
N THR A 59 3.81 13.11 4.93
CA THR A 59 3.18 13.80 6.06
C THR A 59 2.06 14.75 5.62
N ARG A 60 2.20 15.35 4.43
CA ARG A 60 1.19 16.26 3.89
C ARG A 60 -0.04 15.54 3.38
N HIS A 61 0.12 14.47 2.58
CA HIS A 61 -0.98 13.90 1.79
C HIS A 61 -1.59 12.62 2.35
N PHE A 62 -0.90 11.93 3.25
CA PHE A 62 -1.32 10.61 3.72
C PHE A 62 -1.64 10.56 5.21
N ASN A 63 -2.53 9.66 5.59
CA ASN A 63 -2.90 9.33 6.97
C ASN A 63 -2.69 7.83 7.28
N GLN A 64 -2.01 7.12 6.38
CA GLN A 64 -1.66 5.71 6.52
C GLN A 64 -0.31 5.44 5.85
N VAL A 65 0.46 4.48 6.39
CA VAL A 65 1.70 3.97 5.79
C VAL A 65 1.73 2.45 5.82
N SER A 66 2.35 1.86 4.79
CA SER A 66 2.71 0.44 4.70
C SER A 66 4.22 0.31 4.50
N PRO A 67 4.88 -0.77 4.99
CA PRO A 67 6.28 -1.00 4.70
C PRO A 67 6.42 -1.71 3.36
N GLU A 68 7.35 -1.28 2.51
CA GLU A 68 7.60 -2.01 1.26
C GLU A 68 8.30 -3.36 1.52
N ASN A 69 9.34 -3.37 2.38
CA ASN A 69 10.13 -4.57 2.62
C ASN A 69 10.52 -4.83 4.09
N VAL A 70 10.64 -3.80 4.93
CA VAL A 70 11.30 -3.90 6.24
C VAL A 70 10.62 -4.81 7.28
N LEU A 71 9.37 -5.22 7.05
CA LEU A 71 8.64 -6.18 7.89
C LEU A 71 8.45 -7.55 7.21
N LYS A 72 8.96 -7.77 6.00
CA LYS A 72 8.97 -9.10 5.38
C LYS A 72 9.92 -10.03 6.13
N TRP A 73 9.62 -11.31 6.15
CA TRP A 73 10.32 -12.29 6.97
C TRP A 73 11.85 -12.24 6.79
N GLU A 74 12.34 -12.24 5.55
CA GLU A 74 13.79 -12.23 5.30
C GLU A 74 14.50 -10.96 5.79
N ALA A 75 13.77 -9.84 5.90
CA ALA A 75 14.31 -8.60 6.42
C ALA A 75 14.34 -8.58 7.95
N VAL A 76 13.24 -8.96 8.60
CA VAL A 76 13.08 -8.85 10.06
C VAL A 76 13.58 -10.07 10.83
N HIS A 77 13.62 -11.27 10.20
CA HIS A 77 14.03 -12.55 10.81
C HIS A 77 14.86 -13.39 9.82
N PRO A 78 16.06 -12.90 9.42
CA PRO A 78 16.85 -13.51 8.37
C PRO A 78 17.50 -14.84 8.74
N GLU A 79 17.75 -15.11 10.03
CA GLU A 79 18.38 -16.32 10.54
C GLU A 79 17.61 -16.88 11.75
N PRO A 80 17.68 -18.16 12.07
CA PRO A 80 16.87 -18.80 13.12
C PRO A 80 16.85 -18.11 14.46
N ASP A 81 18.02 -17.58 14.89
CA ASP A 81 18.21 -16.98 16.21
C ASP A 81 18.45 -15.47 16.12
N ARG A 82 18.19 -14.84 14.95
CA ARG A 82 18.48 -13.43 14.74
C ARG A 82 17.29 -12.68 14.17
N TYR A 83 16.86 -11.67 14.91
CA TYR A 83 15.92 -10.65 14.44
C TYR A 83 16.64 -9.33 14.18
N ASP A 84 16.32 -8.66 13.07
CA ASP A 84 16.72 -7.29 12.77
C ASP A 84 15.51 -6.36 12.76
N PHE A 85 15.18 -5.82 13.90
CA PHE A 85 14.06 -4.90 14.05
C PHE A 85 14.41 -3.43 13.77
N GLY A 86 15.69 -3.09 13.59
CA GLY A 86 16.12 -1.70 13.45
C GLY A 86 15.37 -0.93 12.36
N PRO A 87 15.34 -1.41 11.10
CA PRO A 87 14.57 -0.75 10.03
C PRO A 87 13.07 -0.72 10.30
N ALA A 88 12.50 -1.80 10.82
CA ALA A 88 11.08 -1.89 11.13
C ALA A 88 10.66 -0.96 12.29
N ASP A 89 11.51 -0.82 13.32
CA ASP A 89 11.28 0.13 14.41
C ASP A 89 11.19 1.57 13.92
N ARG A 90 12.10 1.99 13.01
CA ARG A 90 12.07 3.34 12.42
C ARG A 90 10.83 3.57 11.57
N TYR A 91 10.43 2.59 10.78
CA TYR A 91 9.17 2.63 10.01
C TYR A 91 7.94 2.83 10.93
N VAL A 92 7.83 2.02 11.98
CA VAL A 92 6.70 2.10 12.92
C VAL A 92 6.70 3.44 13.66
N GLU A 93 7.87 3.91 14.11
CA GLU A 93 7.99 5.20 14.78
C GLU A 93 7.66 6.38 13.87
N LEU A 94 8.07 6.34 12.60
CA LEU A 94 7.70 7.36 11.62
C LEU A 94 6.18 7.46 11.48
N GLY A 95 5.48 6.34 11.30
CA GLY A 95 4.02 6.36 11.19
C GLY A 95 3.34 6.87 12.46
N ARG A 96 3.81 6.42 13.63
CA ARG A 96 3.26 6.83 14.95
C ARG A 96 3.49 8.29 15.28
N SER A 97 4.70 8.79 15.08
CA SER A 97 5.03 10.20 15.37
C SER A 97 4.22 11.20 14.54
N HIS A 98 3.67 10.76 13.39
CA HIS A 98 2.80 11.56 12.55
C HIS A 98 1.30 11.20 12.68
N GLY A 99 0.92 10.39 13.66
CA GLY A 99 -0.48 10.01 13.91
C GLY A 99 -1.13 9.21 12.78
N MET A 100 -0.32 8.44 12.02
CA MET A 100 -0.79 7.66 10.89
C MET A 100 -1.25 6.28 11.31
N PHE A 101 -2.18 5.70 10.53
CA PHE A 101 -2.50 4.28 10.62
C PHE A 101 -1.32 3.47 10.06
N VAL A 102 -0.69 2.66 10.91
CA VAL A 102 0.50 1.87 10.56
C VAL A 102 0.08 0.46 10.23
N VAL A 103 0.48 -0.04 9.06
CA VAL A 103 0.20 -1.40 8.59
C VAL A 103 1.44 -2.26 8.73
N GLY A 104 1.26 -3.52 9.12
CA GLY A 104 2.30 -4.55 9.07
C GLY A 104 2.14 -5.40 7.81
N HIS A 105 3.17 -5.47 7.00
CA HIS A 105 3.22 -6.27 5.77
C HIS A 105 4.57 -7.00 5.70
N VAL A 106 4.60 -8.26 5.75
CA VAL A 106 3.62 -9.34 5.82
C VAL A 106 4.11 -10.45 6.77
N LEU A 107 3.19 -11.12 7.47
CA LEU A 107 3.59 -12.17 8.43
C LEU A 107 3.92 -13.49 7.74
N VAL A 108 3.10 -13.94 6.77
CA VAL A 108 3.29 -15.22 6.07
C VAL A 108 3.15 -15.02 4.56
N TRP A 109 4.23 -15.25 3.84
CA TRP A 109 4.29 -15.21 2.38
C TRP A 109 5.24 -16.29 1.86
N HIS A 110 5.06 -16.76 0.63
CA HIS A 110 5.91 -17.78 0.02
C HIS A 110 7.18 -17.21 -0.62
N GLN A 111 7.23 -15.87 -0.81
CA GLN A 111 8.41 -15.14 -1.25
C GLN A 111 9.02 -14.37 -0.07
N GLN A 112 10.25 -13.92 -0.22
CA GLN A 112 11.01 -13.18 0.80
C GLN A 112 10.90 -13.82 2.21
N THR A 113 10.85 -15.14 2.25
CA THR A 113 10.96 -15.99 3.45
C THR A 113 12.27 -16.77 3.33
N PRO A 114 13.18 -16.71 4.32
CA PRO A 114 14.48 -17.35 4.25
C PRO A 114 14.38 -18.88 4.09
N ALA A 115 15.31 -19.47 3.35
CA ALA A 115 15.30 -20.90 3.08
C ALA A 115 15.33 -21.78 4.35
N TRP A 116 16.01 -21.32 5.41
CA TRP A 116 16.09 -22.05 6.68
C TRP A 116 14.72 -22.33 7.30
N VAL A 117 13.71 -21.51 7.01
CA VAL A 117 12.35 -21.68 7.53
C VAL A 117 11.75 -23.01 7.05
N PHE A 118 12.09 -23.43 5.83
CA PHE A 118 11.55 -24.63 5.18
C PHE A 118 12.49 -25.84 5.25
N GLN A 119 13.66 -25.72 5.88
CA GLN A 119 14.65 -26.79 5.98
C GLN A 119 14.71 -27.37 7.39
N GLY A 120 14.71 -28.71 7.50
CA GLY A 120 15.00 -29.43 8.74
C GLY A 120 16.49 -29.39 9.07
N ALA A 121 16.84 -29.85 10.28
CA ALA A 121 18.23 -29.92 10.74
C ALA A 121 19.10 -30.89 9.91
N ASP A 122 18.48 -31.84 9.24
CA ASP A 122 19.12 -32.82 8.36
C ASP A 122 19.24 -32.32 6.89
N GLY A 123 18.87 -31.08 6.62
CA GLY A 123 18.87 -30.46 5.28
C GLY A 123 17.70 -30.89 4.37
N LYS A 124 16.79 -31.73 4.86
CA LYS A 124 15.55 -32.09 4.16
C LYS A 124 14.46 -31.06 4.43
N PRO A 125 13.33 -31.09 3.72
CA PRO A 125 12.18 -30.25 4.05
C PRO A 125 11.78 -30.42 5.53
N ALA A 126 11.51 -29.30 6.20
CA ALA A 126 11.03 -29.32 7.57
C ALA A 126 9.64 -29.99 7.64
N ASP A 127 9.40 -30.73 8.70
CA ASP A 127 8.08 -31.32 8.94
C ASP A 127 7.03 -30.28 9.36
N ARG A 128 5.78 -30.71 9.37
CA ARG A 128 4.63 -29.87 9.70
C ARG A 128 4.78 -29.19 11.07
N ASP A 129 5.17 -29.94 12.10
CA ASP A 129 5.23 -29.42 13.46
C ASP A 129 6.34 -28.37 13.59
N THR A 130 7.48 -28.59 12.95
CA THR A 130 8.58 -27.63 12.86
C THR A 130 8.14 -26.35 12.15
N LEU A 131 7.43 -26.47 11.02
CA LEU A 131 6.93 -25.31 10.28
C LEU A 131 5.90 -24.50 11.08
N LEU A 132 4.97 -25.17 11.75
CA LEU A 132 3.98 -24.51 12.62
C LEU A 132 4.64 -23.84 13.82
N ALA A 133 5.64 -24.45 14.44
CA ALA A 133 6.39 -23.87 15.56
C ALA A 133 7.12 -22.59 15.10
N ARG A 134 7.82 -22.62 13.96
CA ARG A 134 8.53 -21.47 13.40
C ARG A 134 7.57 -20.34 13.02
N MET A 135 6.45 -20.66 12.36
CA MET A 135 5.41 -19.70 12.03
C MET A 135 4.86 -19.01 13.28
N ARG A 136 4.50 -19.81 14.30
CA ARG A 136 3.96 -19.28 15.56
C ARG A 136 4.95 -18.38 16.28
N ASP A 137 6.23 -18.81 16.37
CA ASP A 137 7.27 -18.04 17.04
C ASP A 137 7.54 -16.71 16.32
N HIS A 138 7.65 -16.73 14.99
CA HIS A 138 7.82 -15.54 14.18
C HIS A 138 6.65 -14.55 14.38
N ILE A 139 5.42 -15.03 14.21
CA ILE A 139 4.23 -14.18 14.36
C ILE A 139 4.16 -13.61 15.77
N ARG A 140 4.32 -14.44 16.81
CA ARG A 140 4.30 -14.00 18.21
C ARG A 140 5.36 -12.95 18.49
N THR A 141 6.57 -13.13 17.99
CA THR A 141 7.69 -12.22 18.21
C THR A 141 7.50 -10.90 17.50
N VAL A 142 7.14 -10.93 16.20
CA VAL A 142 6.99 -9.72 15.38
C VAL A 142 5.73 -8.93 15.79
N VAL A 143 4.57 -9.59 15.86
CA VAL A 143 3.32 -8.92 16.25
C VAL A 143 3.40 -8.45 17.69
N GLY A 144 3.93 -9.28 18.60
CA GLY A 144 4.09 -8.93 20.02
C GLY A 144 4.97 -7.70 20.25
N ARG A 145 6.07 -7.52 19.46
CA ARG A 145 6.91 -6.32 19.50
C ARG A 145 6.15 -5.05 19.18
N TYR A 146 5.23 -5.13 18.24
CA TYR A 146 4.48 -3.97 17.72
C TYR A 146 3.04 -3.90 18.20
N LYS A 147 2.69 -4.70 19.22
CA LYS A 147 1.36 -4.66 19.85
C LYS A 147 0.97 -3.25 20.26
N GLY A 148 -0.22 -2.79 19.83
CA GLY A 148 -0.71 -1.45 20.06
C GLY A 148 0.04 -0.33 19.32
N LYS A 149 0.97 -0.69 18.40
CA LYS A 149 1.73 0.25 17.56
C LYS A 149 1.43 0.08 16.08
N ILE A 150 1.24 -1.14 15.62
CA ILE A 150 0.72 -1.49 14.30
C ILE A 150 -0.78 -1.73 14.46
N HIS A 151 -1.57 -1.13 13.58
CA HIS A 151 -3.03 -1.11 13.68
C HIS A 151 -3.67 -2.29 12.94
N GLY A 152 -2.99 -2.87 11.97
CA GLY A 152 -3.48 -4.01 11.22
C GLY A 152 -2.37 -4.71 10.43
N TRP A 153 -2.53 -6.02 10.22
CA TRP A 153 -1.54 -6.89 9.60
C TRP A 153 -2.09 -7.59 8.36
N ASP A 154 -1.34 -7.55 7.27
CA ASP A 154 -1.49 -8.54 6.22
C ASP A 154 -0.93 -9.87 6.75
N VAL A 155 -1.83 -10.76 7.20
CA VAL A 155 -1.43 -12.00 7.89
C VAL A 155 -0.88 -13.01 6.90
N VAL A 156 -1.60 -13.21 5.79
CA VAL A 156 -1.17 -14.11 4.71
C VAL A 156 -1.28 -13.38 3.38
N ASN A 157 -0.26 -13.52 2.55
CA ASN A 157 -0.15 -12.91 1.24
C ASN A 157 -0.12 -13.98 0.13
N GLU A 158 -0.94 -13.80 -0.91
CA GLU A 158 -0.88 -14.52 -2.19
C GLU A 158 -1.00 -16.06 -2.07
N ALA A 159 -1.96 -16.52 -1.31
CA ALA A 159 -2.17 -17.96 -1.09
C ALA A 159 -3.05 -18.64 -2.14
N ILE A 160 -3.72 -17.89 -3.01
CA ILE A 160 -4.62 -18.42 -4.04
C ILE A 160 -4.00 -18.24 -5.43
N ASP A 161 -3.99 -19.29 -6.23
CA ASP A 161 -3.54 -19.27 -7.62
C ASP A 161 -4.60 -18.69 -8.56
N GLU A 162 -4.21 -18.42 -9.82
CA GLU A 162 -5.05 -17.76 -10.82
C GLU A 162 -6.33 -18.54 -11.18
N ASP A 163 -6.33 -19.86 -10.97
CA ASP A 163 -7.49 -20.74 -11.19
C ASP A 163 -8.42 -20.84 -9.96
N GLY A 164 -8.09 -20.12 -8.87
CA GLY A 164 -8.85 -20.13 -7.62
C GLY A 164 -8.48 -21.25 -6.66
N SER A 165 -7.53 -22.10 -7.01
CA SER A 165 -7.03 -23.16 -6.12
C SER A 165 -6.02 -22.62 -5.09
N MET A 166 -5.79 -23.36 -4.01
CA MET A 166 -4.74 -23.07 -3.05
C MET A 166 -3.36 -23.19 -3.72
N ARG A 167 -2.54 -22.13 -3.62
CA ARG A 167 -1.17 -22.13 -4.14
C ARG A 167 -0.33 -23.22 -3.48
N LYS A 168 0.37 -24.02 -4.30
CA LYS A 168 1.33 -25.03 -3.87
C LYS A 168 2.63 -24.40 -3.38
N SER A 169 2.52 -23.53 -2.39
CA SER A 169 3.65 -22.89 -1.73
C SER A 169 4.36 -23.84 -0.75
N PRO A 170 5.62 -23.57 -0.33
CA PRO A 170 6.27 -24.36 0.71
C PRO A 170 5.46 -24.44 2.01
N TRP A 171 4.67 -23.42 2.35
CA TRP A 171 3.77 -23.42 3.48
C TRP A 171 2.64 -24.46 3.33
N GLN A 172 1.96 -24.43 2.17
CA GLN A 172 0.86 -25.36 1.90
C GLN A 172 1.35 -26.79 1.76
N VAL A 173 2.48 -27.01 1.08
CA VAL A 173 3.06 -28.38 0.92
C VAL A 173 3.53 -28.94 2.25
N GLY A 174 4.15 -28.13 3.10
CA GLY A 174 4.72 -28.60 4.37
C GLY A 174 3.71 -28.67 5.52
N ILE A 175 2.73 -27.76 5.58
CA ILE A 175 1.73 -27.73 6.66
C ILE A 175 0.39 -28.33 6.22
N GLY A 176 -0.04 -28.07 4.99
CA GLY A 176 -1.39 -28.39 4.51
C GLY A 176 -2.27 -27.14 4.41
N ASP A 177 -3.52 -27.33 3.98
CA ASP A 177 -4.46 -26.25 3.68
C ASP A 177 -4.86 -25.38 4.89
N ASP A 178 -4.63 -25.87 6.10
CA ASP A 178 -4.97 -25.16 7.33
C ASP A 178 -3.88 -24.17 7.79
N TYR A 179 -2.76 -24.03 7.06
CA TYR A 179 -1.69 -23.10 7.44
C TYR A 179 -2.17 -21.64 7.54
N ILE A 180 -3.13 -21.24 6.68
CA ILE A 180 -3.70 -19.90 6.69
C ILE A 180 -4.50 -19.69 7.99
N ALA A 181 -5.37 -20.63 8.33
CA ALA A 181 -6.14 -20.59 9.56
C ALA A 181 -5.23 -20.50 10.79
N LYS A 182 -4.12 -21.26 10.81
CA LYS A 182 -3.12 -21.21 11.88
C LYS A 182 -2.40 -19.86 11.95
N ALA A 183 -2.06 -19.25 10.81
CA ALA A 183 -1.46 -17.92 10.79
C ALA A 183 -2.39 -16.86 11.39
N PHE A 184 -3.69 -16.87 11.04
CA PHE A 184 -4.69 -15.97 11.62
C PHE A 184 -4.92 -16.20 13.12
N GLU A 185 -4.95 -17.46 13.56
CA GLU A 185 -5.03 -17.84 14.97
C GLU A 185 -3.84 -17.25 15.76
N PHE A 186 -2.60 -17.46 15.29
CA PHE A 186 -1.40 -16.97 15.95
C PHE A 186 -1.30 -15.44 15.95
N ALA A 187 -1.73 -14.79 14.88
CA ALA A 187 -1.73 -13.33 14.81
C ALA A 187 -2.73 -12.73 15.82
N HIS A 188 -3.94 -13.28 15.91
CA HIS A 188 -4.94 -12.87 16.88
C HIS A 188 -4.52 -13.13 18.34
N GLU A 189 -3.88 -14.27 18.61
CA GLU A 189 -3.30 -14.56 19.93
C GLU A 189 -2.24 -13.54 20.34
N ALA A 190 -1.40 -13.08 19.39
CA ALA A 190 -0.30 -12.16 19.66
C ALA A 190 -0.81 -10.72 19.91
N ASP A 191 -1.77 -10.24 19.11
CA ASP A 191 -2.42 -8.94 19.30
C ASP A 191 -3.93 -9.03 18.96
N PRO A 192 -4.80 -9.20 19.98
CA PRO A 192 -6.24 -9.29 19.77
C PRO A 192 -6.89 -8.00 19.26
N ASP A 193 -6.21 -6.86 19.38
CA ASP A 193 -6.76 -5.54 19.02
C ASP A 193 -6.41 -5.14 17.57
N ALA A 194 -5.33 -5.69 16.99
CA ALA A 194 -4.94 -5.41 15.62
C ALA A 194 -5.95 -5.97 14.62
N GLU A 195 -6.22 -5.22 13.55
CA GLU A 195 -7.01 -5.73 12.42
C GLU A 195 -6.21 -6.78 11.63
N LEU A 196 -6.85 -7.84 11.13
CA LEU A 196 -6.21 -8.94 10.41
C LEU A 196 -6.76 -9.05 8.99
N TYR A 197 -5.86 -9.11 7.99
CA TYR A 197 -6.20 -9.07 6.58
C TYR A 197 -5.62 -10.24 5.80
N TYR A 198 -6.32 -10.65 4.76
CA TYR A 198 -5.81 -11.47 3.67
C TYR A 198 -5.49 -10.56 2.48
N ASN A 199 -4.28 -10.64 1.91
CA ASN A 199 -3.83 -9.79 0.80
C ASN A 199 -3.49 -10.63 -0.44
N ASP A 200 -3.98 -10.23 -1.62
CA ASP A 200 -3.67 -10.91 -2.89
C ASP A 200 -3.86 -9.98 -4.10
N PHE A 201 -3.32 -10.36 -5.25
CA PHE A 201 -3.40 -9.63 -6.51
C PHE A 201 -4.36 -10.30 -7.49
N ASN A 202 -4.73 -9.59 -8.57
CA ASN A 202 -5.60 -10.09 -9.65
C ASN A 202 -6.97 -10.60 -9.18
N LEU A 203 -7.54 -10.03 -8.12
CA LEU A 203 -8.86 -10.43 -7.63
C LEU A 203 -9.99 -10.08 -8.61
N GLU A 204 -9.70 -9.31 -9.66
CA GLU A 204 -10.60 -9.04 -10.76
C GLU A 204 -10.87 -10.27 -11.62
N LYS A 205 -9.98 -11.29 -11.57
CA LYS A 205 -10.20 -12.56 -12.24
C LYS A 205 -11.24 -13.40 -11.49
N PRO A 206 -12.36 -13.79 -12.13
CA PRO A 206 -13.48 -14.44 -11.45
C PRO A 206 -13.11 -15.71 -10.67
N ALA A 207 -12.27 -16.57 -11.26
CA ALA A 207 -11.87 -17.82 -10.61
C ALA A 207 -11.05 -17.55 -9.32
N LYS A 208 -10.06 -16.64 -9.39
CA LYS A 208 -9.24 -16.27 -8.25
C LYS A 208 -10.05 -15.58 -7.16
N ARG A 209 -10.92 -14.64 -7.53
CA ARG A 209 -11.85 -13.99 -6.62
C ARG A 209 -12.73 -14.99 -5.88
N ALA A 210 -13.32 -15.96 -6.60
CA ALA A 210 -14.13 -17.01 -5.99
C ALA A 210 -13.32 -17.86 -5.00
N GLY A 211 -12.05 -18.16 -5.30
CA GLY A 211 -11.14 -18.85 -4.39
C GLY A 211 -10.88 -18.06 -3.11
N VAL A 212 -10.65 -16.75 -3.22
CA VAL A 212 -10.45 -15.87 -2.06
C VAL A 212 -11.72 -15.73 -1.23
N ILE A 213 -12.89 -15.57 -1.86
CA ILE A 213 -14.17 -15.52 -1.14
C ILE A 213 -14.40 -16.83 -0.36
N LYS A 214 -14.13 -17.98 -0.98
CA LYS A 214 -14.23 -19.29 -0.30
C LYS A 214 -13.28 -19.40 0.89
N LEU A 215 -12.02 -18.98 0.74
CA LEU A 215 -11.04 -18.93 1.83
C LEU A 215 -11.56 -18.11 3.01
N VAL A 216 -12.05 -16.90 2.73
CA VAL A 216 -12.58 -15.99 3.75
C VAL A 216 -13.78 -16.59 4.46
N GLN A 217 -14.73 -17.19 3.73
CA GLN A 217 -15.88 -17.87 4.30
C GLN A 217 -15.48 -19.05 5.18
N ASP A 218 -14.42 -19.78 4.82
CA ASP A 218 -13.88 -20.88 5.65
C ASP A 218 -13.31 -20.34 6.97
N LEU A 219 -12.54 -19.25 6.95
CA LEU A 219 -12.03 -18.59 8.15
C LEU A 219 -13.19 -18.10 9.06
N GLN A 220 -14.21 -17.47 8.47
CA GLN A 220 -15.40 -17.02 9.20
C GLN A 220 -16.19 -18.20 9.80
N ALA A 221 -16.38 -19.30 9.06
CA ALA A 221 -17.06 -20.50 9.55
C ALA A 221 -16.32 -21.15 10.73
N ARG A 222 -14.99 -21.06 10.75
CA ARG A 222 -14.15 -21.48 11.89
C ARG A 222 -14.12 -20.46 13.04
N LYS A 223 -14.85 -19.34 12.92
CA LYS A 223 -14.88 -18.25 13.89
C LYS A 223 -13.49 -17.62 14.14
N LEU A 224 -12.61 -17.67 13.16
CA LEU A 224 -11.33 -16.97 13.20
C LEU A 224 -11.54 -15.50 12.84
N ARG A 225 -10.79 -14.62 13.50
CA ARG A 225 -10.86 -13.20 13.21
C ARG A 225 -10.22 -12.93 11.84
N ILE A 226 -10.98 -12.31 10.97
CA ILE A 226 -10.56 -11.67 9.75
C ILE A 226 -11.38 -10.38 9.59
N ASP A 227 -10.71 -9.25 9.43
CA ASP A 227 -11.34 -7.93 9.39
C ASP A 227 -11.50 -7.38 7.97
N GLY A 228 -10.71 -7.87 7.02
CA GLY A 228 -10.78 -7.37 5.66
C GLY A 228 -10.05 -8.20 4.61
N ILE A 229 -10.39 -7.90 3.35
CA ILE A 229 -9.75 -8.44 2.15
C ILE A 229 -9.00 -7.31 1.49
N SER A 230 -7.71 -7.54 1.24
CA SER A 230 -6.79 -6.61 0.57
C SER A 230 -6.58 -7.04 -0.87
N ASN A 231 -6.94 -6.19 -1.82
CA ASN A 231 -6.59 -6.33 -3.23
C ASN A 231 -5.37 -5.45 -3.52
N GLN A 232 -4.27 -6.05 -3.97
CA GLN A 232 -3.04 -5.31 -4.22
C GLN A 232 -3.21 -4.19 -5.26
N ALA A 233 -4.01 -4.42 -6.30
CA ALA A 233 -4.27 -3.45 -7.36
C ALA A 233 -3.03 -3.04 -8.17
N HIS A 234 -2.15 -4.00 -8.49
CA HIS A 234 -1.10 -3.83 -9.48
C HIS A 234 -1.69 -3.90 -10.88
N TRP A 235 -2.19 -2.79 -11.37
CA TRP A 235 -2.99 -2.72 -12.59
C TRP A 235 -2.23 -2.15 -13.78
N ARG A 236 -2.93 -2.03 -14.89
CA ARG A 236 -2.43 -1.43 -16.12
C ARG A 236 -3.40 -0.34 -16.61
N LEU A 237 -3.01 0.37 -17.67
CA LEU A 237 -3.87 1.43 -18.23
C LEU A 237 -5.24 0.93 -18.66
N ASP A 238 -5.30 -0.27 -19.20
CA ASP A 238 -6.47 -0.85 -19.86
C ASP A 238 -7.09 -2.04 -19.09
N THR A 239 -6.33 -2.62 -18.15
CA THR A 239 -6.77 -3.82 -17.41
C THR A 239 -6.45 -3.70 -15.91
N PRO A 240 -7.36 -4.20 -15.06
CA PRO A 240 -8.74 -4.62 -15.35
C PRO A 240 -9.61 -3.45 -15.83
N THR A 241 -10.78 -3.70 -16.44
CA THR A 241 -11.74 -2.63 -16.80
C THR A 241 -12.35 -2.01 -15.54
N ILE A 242 -12.97 -0.84 -15.68
CA ILE A 242 -13.67 -0.18 -14.57
C ILE A 242 -14.83 -1.05 -14.06
N GLU A 243 -15.53 -1.73 -14.95
CA GLU A 243 -16.63 -2.65 -14.64
C GLU A 243 -16.13 -3.89 -13.85
N GLU A 244 -14.97 -4.43 -14.22
CA GLU A 244 -14.36 -5.54 -13.49
C GLU A 244 -13.95 -5.13 -12.07
N ILE A 245 -13.40 -3.93 -11.88
CA ILE A 245 -13.08 -3.37 -10.56
C ILE A 245 -14.35 -3.19 -9.73
N ASP A 246 -15.40 -2.61 -10.31
CA ASP A 246 -16.70 -2.39 -9.66
C ASP A 246 -17.33 -3.72 -9.22
N THR A 247 -17.38 -4.69 -10.12
CA THR A 247 -17.91 -6.04 -9.84
C THR A 247 -17.11 -6.74 -8.73
N THR A 248 -15.78 -6.68 -8.80
CA THR A 248 -14.90 -7.29 -7.80
C THR A 248 -15.18 -6.70 -6.41
N LEU A 249 -15.28 -5.39 -6.33
CA LEU A 249 -15.54 -4.71 -5.07
C LEU A 249 -16.88 -5.12 -4.46
N VAL A 250 -17.95 -5.17 -5.27
CA VAL A 250 -19.29 -5.62 -4.84
C VAL A 250 -19.23 -7.04 -4.29
N GLU A 251 -18.59 -7.98 -5.00
CA GLU A 251 -18.51 -9.38 -4.59
C GLU A 251 -17.65 -9.58 -3.33
N LEU A 252 -16.54 -8.87 -3.22
CA LEU A 252 -15.71 -8.92 -2.02
C LEU A 252 -16.44 -8.34 -0.80
N HIS A 253 -17.13 -7.21 -0.97
CA HIS A 253 -17.90 -6.58 0.11
C HIS A 253 -19.08 -7.43 0.57
N ALA A 254 -19.66 -8.25 -0.31
CA ALA A 254 -20.73 -9.19 0.04
C ALA A 254 -20.33 -10.24 1.08
N THR A 255 -19.03 -10.43 1.35
CA THR A 255 -18.53 -11.27 2.46
C THR A 255 -18.77 -10.65 3.84
N GLY A 256 -19.20 -9.38 3.90
CA GLY A 256 -19.36 -8.62 5.14
C GLY A 256 -18.06 -8.01 5.68
N LEU A 257 -16.94 -8.16 4.96
CA LEU A 257 -15.64 -7.62 5.36
C LEU A 257 -15.32 -6.26 4.73
N LYS A 258 -14.37 -5.55 5.33
CA LYS A 258 -13.74 -4.36 4.74
C LYS A 258 -13.00 -4.75 3.47
N VAL A 259 -13.03 -3.88 2.47
CA VAL A 259 -12.22 -4.04 1.25
C VAL A 259 -11.16 -2.94 1.22
N MET A 260 -9.93 -3.32 0.90
CA MET A 260 -8.81 -2.40 0.81
C MET A 260 -8.06 -2.59 -0.51
N TYR A 261 -7.49 -1.49 -1.02
CA TYR A 261 -6.59 -1.49 -2.15
C TYR A 261 -5.20 -1.12 -1.64
N THR A 262 -4.30 -2.10 -1.59
CA THR A 262 -3.14 -2.06 -0.70
C THR A 262 -1.81 -1.76 -1.38
N GLU A 263 -1.76 -1.88 -2.71
CA GLU A 263 -0.51 -1.77 -3.46
C GLU A 263 -0.75 -1.09 -4.82
N LEU A 264 -1.66 -0.10 -4.84
CA LEU A 264 -2.11 0.53 -6.08
C LEU A 264 -0.97 1.17 -6.86
N ASP A 265 -0.73 0.63 -8.04
CA ASP A 265 0.07 1.24 -9.09
C ASP A 265 -0.50 0.90 -10.47
N ILE A 266 -0.20 1.72 -11.48
CA ILE A 266 -0.69 1.52 -12.84
C ILE A 266 0.49 1.44 -13.81
N ASN A 267 0.87 0.22 -14.16
CA ASN A 267 1.99 -0.07 -15.03
C ASN A 267 1.72 0.41 -16.48
N LEU A 268 2.59 1.29 -16.98
CA LEU A 268 2.53 1.81 -18.36
C LEU A 268 3.30 0.95 -19.37
N LEU A 269 4.21 0.10 -18.89
CA LEU A 269 5.08 -0.66 -19.78
C LEU A 269 4.35 -1.86 -20.39
N PRO A 270 4.62 -2.18 -21.66
CA PRO A 270 4.03 -3.35 -22.30
C PRO A 270 4.50 -4.65 -21.65
N ASN A 271 3.67 -5.69 -21.74
CA ASN A 271 4.12 -7.04 -21.44
C ASN A 271 4.99 -7.53 -22.59
N THR A 272 6.29 -7.63 -22.34
CA THR A 272 7.24 -8.08 -23.33
C THR A 272 7.87 -9.42 -22.93
N PRO A 273 8.08 -10.36 -23.86
CA PRO A 273 8.83 -11.58 -23.61
C PRO A 273 10.25 -11.27 -23.13
N ARG A 274 10.85 -12.21 -22.40
CA ARG A 274 12.26 -12.12 -22.04
C ARG A 274 13.10 -12.07 -23.31
N GLY A 275 13.99 -11.06 -23.44
CA GLY A 275 14.83 -10.85 -24.63
C GLY A 275 14.17 -10.06 -25.76
N ALA A 276 13.01 -9.43 -25.51
CA ALA A 276 12.42 -8.49 -26.45
C ALA A 276 13.37 -7.33 -26.78
N ASP A 277 13.17 -6.72 -27.97
CA ASP A 277 13.86 -5.51 -28.37
C ASP A 277 13.82 -4.45 -27.25
N PRO A 278 14.98 -3.89 -26.85
CA PRO A 278 15.03 -2.87 -25.80
C PRO A 278 14.11 -1.67 -26.07
N ALA A 279 13.93 -1.24 -27.31
CA ALA A 279 13.03 -0.14 -27.66
C ALA A 279 11.57 -0.50 -27.44
N VAL A 280 11.20 -1.78 -27.66
CA VAL A 280 9.84 -2.28 -27.35
C VAL A 280 9.67 -2.50 -25.86
N ALA A 281 10.69 -3.00 -25.18
CA ALA A 281 10.64 -3.29 -23.76
C ALA A 281 10.64 -2.02 -22.88
N ASN A 282 11.26 -0.93 -23.37
CA ASN A 282 11.36 0.36 -22.67
C ASN A 282 10.99 1.53 -23.59
N PRO A 283 9.72 1.61 -24.02
CA PRO A 283 9.29 2.61 -24.99
C PRO A 283 9.39 4.05 -24.47
N TYR A 284 9.55 4.22 -23.18
CA TYR A 284 9.61 5.51 -22.52
C TYR A 284 11.02 5.87 -22.04
N ALA A 285 12.07 5.29 -22.63
CA ALA A 285 13.46 5.57 -22.24
C ALA A 285 13.81 7.07 -22.23
N ASN A 286 13.20 7.84 -23.13
CA ASN A 286 13.37 9.30 -23.25
C ASN A 286 12.26 10.13 -22.57
N GLY A 287 11.46 9.50 -21.69
CA GLY A 287 10.32 10.11 -21.01
C GLY A 287 8.98 9.59 -21.50
N VAL A 288 7.98 9.70 -20.64
CA VAL A 288 6.60 9.26 -20.95
C VAL A 288 5.89 10.39 -21.72
N PRO A 289 5.31 10.11 -22.92
CA PRO A 289 4.58 11.11 -23.69
C PRO A 289 3.38 11.70 -22.94
N GLU A 290 3.03 12.96 -23.25
CA GLU A 290 1.96 13.67 -22.57
C GLU A 290 0.59 12.97 -22.74
N ASP A 291 0.28 12.44 -23.91
CA ASP A 291 -0.97 11.71 -24.14
C ASP A 291 -1.09 10.45 -23.28
N VAL A 292 0.03 9.75 -22.99
CA VAL A 292 0.10 8.62 -22.06
C VAL A 292 -0.08 9.08 -20.62
N GLN A 293 0.49 10.23 -20.23
CA GLN A 293 0.26 10.84 -18.92
C GLN A 293 -1.22 11.19 -18.72
N GLN A 294 -1.87 11.70 -19.75
CA GLN A 294 -3.31 12.00 -19.71
C GLN A 294 -4.17 10.71 -19.69
N GLN A 295 -3.73 9.62 -20.34
CA GLN A 295 -4.38 8.32 -20.20
C GLN A 295 -4.29 7.80 -18.76
N LEU A 296 -3.11 7.90 -18.14
CA LEU A 296 -2.92 7.55 -16.74
C LEU A 296 -3.82 8.37 -15.80
N ALA A 297 -3.93 9.68 -16.06
CA ALA A 297 -4.79 10.57 -15.29
C ALA A 297 -6.27 10.14 -15.37
N ARG A 298 -6.76 9.86 -16.59
CA ARG A 298 -8.13 9.35 -16.78
C ARG A 298 -8.33 7.99 -16.09
N ARG A 299 -7.31 7.11 -16.14
CA ARG A 299 -7.37 5.79 -15.50
C ARG A 299 -7.52 5.94 -13.99
N TYR A 300 -6.68 6.75 -13.33
CA TYR A 300 -6.79 7.03 -11.90
C TYR A 300 -8.14 7.68 -11.54
N ALA A 301 -8.63 8.61 -12.35
CA ALA A 301 -9.95 9.22 -12.14
C ALA A 301 -11.08 8.16 -12.16
N GLY A 302 -11.08 7.26 -13.13
CA GLY A 302 -12.05 6.17 -13.22
C GLY A 302 -11.99 5.23 -12.00
N VAL A 303 -10.79 4.82 -11.61
CA VAL A 303 -10.54 3.96 -10.43
C VAL A 303 -11.06 4.62 -9.15
N PHE A 304 -10.69 5.87 -8.89
CA PHE A 304 -11.17 6.60 -7.72
C PHE A 304 -12.67 6.89 -7.77
N GLY A 305 -13.24 7.00 -8.96
CA GLY A 305 -14.72 7.06 -9.14
C GLY A 305 -15.41 5.82 -8.60
N VAL A 306 -14.88 4.62 -8.87
CA VAL A 306 -15.39 3.35 -8.31
C VAL A 306 -15.21 3.32 -6.79
N PHE A 307 -14.04 3.70 -6.28
CA PHE A 307 -13.80 3.71 -4.84
C PHE A 307 -14.77 4.64 -4.09
N LEU A 308 -15.07 5.81 -4.65
CA LEU A 308 -16.03 6.74 -4.05
C LEU A 308 -17.48 6.25 -4.18
N LYS A 309 -17.84 5.58 -5.27
CA LYS A 309 -19.15 4.93 -5.43
C LYS A 309 -19.39 3.93 -4.30
N HIS A 310 -18.35 3.22 -3.87
CA HIS A 310 -18.39 2.20 -2.82
C HIS A 310 -17.65 2.63 -1.53
N ARG A 311 -17.71 3.92 -1.19
CA ARG A 311 -17.00 4.49 -0.03
C ARG A 311 -17.34 3.85 1.33
N ASP A 312 -18.46 3.14 1.42
CA ASP A 312 -18.86 2.43 2.64
C ASP A 312 -18.15 1.06 2.77
N ALA A 313 -17.69 0.51 1.67
CA ALA A 313 -16.94 -0.75 1.60
C ALA A 313 -15.42 -0.51 1.63
N VAL A 314 -14.94 0.51 0.89
CA VAL A 314 -13.51 0.81 0.75
C VAL A 314 -13.01 1.59 1.95
N THR A 315 -12.15 0.98 2.75
CA THR A 315 -11.64 1.61 3.99
C THR A 315 -10.20 2.10 3.88
N ARG A 316 -9.44 1.63 2.88
CA ARG A 316 -8.03 1.99 2.71
C ARG A 316 -7.60 1.90 1.24
N ILE A 317 -6.83 2.91 0.81
CA ILE A 317 -6.16 2.94 -0.48
C ILE A 317 -4.69 3.26 -0.21
N THR A 318 -3.78 2.38 -0.62
CA THR A 318 -2.34 2.55 -0.45
C THR A 318 -1.67 2.48 -1.82
N PHE A 319 -0.94 3.50 -2.21
CA PHE A 319 -0.09 3.47 -3.39
C PHE A 319 1.17 2.65 -3.10
N TRP A 320 1.59 1.79 -4.04
CA TRP A 320 2.80 0.98 -3.84
C TRP A 320 4.06 1.75 -4.25
N GLY A 321 4.42 2.68 -3.41
CA GLY A 321 5.50 3.63 -3.57
C GLY A 321 5.01 5.06 -3.58
N LEU A 322 5.95 5.99 -3.52
CA LEU A 322 5.64 7.42 -3.39
C LEU A 322 5.73 8.15 -4.73
N GLY A 323 6.72 7.86 -5.52
CA GLY A 323 6.93 8.48 -6.82
C GLY A 323 7.59 7.53 -7.81
N ASP A 324 7.54 7.92 -9.08
CA ASP A 324 7.97 7.08 -10.20
C ASP A 324 9.44 6.61 -10.09
N ALA A 325 10.30 7.40 -9.43
CA ALA A 325 11.71 7.01 -9.24
C ALA A 325 11.88 5.73 -8.42
N ASP A 326 11.02 5.54 -7.41
CA ASP A 326 11.14 4.44 -6.45
C ASP A 326 10.32 3.21 -6.83
N SER A 327 9.52 3.29 -7.90
CA SER A 327 8.62 2.20 -8.26
C SER A 327 9.37 0.91 -8.58
N TRP A 328 8.97 -0.19 -7.94
CA TRP A 328 9.45 -1.54 -8.22
C TRP A 328 9.21 -1.99 -9.67
N LEU A 329 8.23 -1.38 -10.34
CA LEU A 329 7.89 -1.64 -11.75
C LEU A 329 8.96 -1.12 -12.73
N ASN A 330 9.89 -0.29 -12.29
CA ASN A 330 10.96 0.21 -13.15
C ASN A 330 11.83 -0.94 -13.68
N ARG A 331 12.34 -1.82 -12.82
CA ARG A 331 13.16 -2.97 -13.19
C ARG A 331 14.23 -2.63 -14.25
N GLY A 332 14.94 -1.51 -14.06
CA GLY A 332 15.93 -1.00 -15.00
C GLY A 332 15.35 -0.28 -16.24
N ARG A 333 14.04 -0.02 -16.28
CA ARG A 333 13.34 0.69 -17.37
C ARG A 333 12.74 2.00 -16.85
N VAL A 334 12.22 2.84 -17.75
CA VAL A 334 11.48 4.04 -17.39
C VAL A 334 9.98 3.71 -17.36
N ASN A 335 9.39 3.86 -16.17
CA ASN A 335 7.96 3.72 -15.94
C ASN A 335 7.45 4.92 -15.14
N ALA A 336 6.18 5.20 -15.20
CA ALA A 336 5.57 6.32 -14.47
C ALA A 336 4.20 5.92 -13.87
N PRO A 337 4.15 4.93 -12.97
CA PRO A 337 2.91 4.32 -12.52
C PRO A 337 2.18 5.09 -11.41
N LEU A 338 2.83 6.07 -10.77
CA LEU A 338 2.36 6.71 -9.55
C LEU A 338 1.89 8.16 -9.76
N LEU A 339 1.50 8.84 -8.68
CA LEU A 339 0.94 10.20 -8.73
C LEU A 339 2.01 11.29 -8.79
N TRP A 340 3.22 11.03 -8.30
CA TRP A 340 4.37 11.96 -8.36
C TRP A 340 5.43 11.42 -9.32
N ASP A 341 6.02 12.34 -10.05
CA ASP A 341 7.09 12.04 -11.00
C ASP A 341 8.43 11.68 -10.29
N ARG A 342 9.47 11.47 -11.10
CA ARG A 342 10.82 11.14 -10.61
C ARG A 342 11.48 12.26 -9.82
N GLN A 343 11.01 13.51 -9.98
CA GLN A 343 11.44 14.71 -9.26
C GLN A 343 10.51 15.10 -8.11
N ARG A 344 9.59 14.20 -7.72
CA ARG A 344 8.59 14.43 -6.67
C ARG A 344 7.59 15.56 -7.00
N GLN A 345 7.41 15.89 -8.29
CA GLN A 345 6.37 16.83 -8.70
C GLN A 345 5.04 16.11 -8.95
N PRO A 346 3.91 16.72 -8.61
CA PRO A 346 2.60 16.13 -8.87
C PRO A 346 2.35 16.04 -10.38
N LYS A 347 1.88 14.87 -10.82
CA LYS A 347 1.56 14.58 -12.22
C LYS A 347 0.09 14.91 -12.54
N PRO A 348 -0.32 14.91 -13.83
CA PRO A 348 -1.74 14.99 -14.21
C PRO A 348 -2.62 13.99 -13.47
N ALA A 349 -2.10 12.78 -13.19
CA ALA A 349 -2.78 11.75 -12.40
C ALA A 349 -3.10 12.20 -10.96
N PHE A 350 -2.19 12.92 -10.29
CA PHE A 350 -2.46 13.50 -8.97
C PHE A 350 -3.63 14.49 -9.02
N ASN A 351 -3.61 15.40 -9.99
CA ASN A 351 -4.67 16.40 -10.16
C ASN A 351 -6.03 15.76 -10.44
N ALA A 352 -6.05 14.71 -11.28
CA ALA A 352 -7.26 13.96 -11.59
C ALA A 352 -7.86 13.28 -10.34
N VAL A 353 -7.04 12.68 -9.48
CA VAL A 353 -7.48 12.12 -8.19
C VAL A 353 -8.03 13.22 -7.27
N VAL A 354 -7.33 14.35 -7.15
CA VAL A 354 -7.78 15.49 -6.35
C VAL A 354 -9.15 15.99 -6.83
N ASP A 355 -9.35 16.11 -8.16
CA ASP A 355 -10.61 16.58 -8.73
C ASP A 355 -11.76 15.62 -8.47
N VAL A 356 -11.54 14.31 -8.58
CA VAL A 356 -12.54 13.29 -8.24
C VAL A 356 -12.91 13.35 -6.75
N LEU A 357 -11.91 13.46 -5.87
CA LEU A 357 -12.13 13.56 -4.43
C LEU A 357 -12.87 14.84 -4.01
N LYS A 358 -12.63 15.99 -4.69
CA LYS A 358 -13.34 17.25 -4.45
C LYS A 358 -14.82 17.19 -4.89
N ASN A 359 -15.07 16.56 -6.02
CA ASN A 359 -16.40 16.53 -6.64
C ASN A 359 -17.30 15.39 -6.11
N ARG A 360 -16.90 14.74 -4.99
CA ARG A 360 -17.75 13.76 -4.32
C ARG A 360 -19.07 14.41 -3.85
N LYS A 361 -20.15 14.03 -4.46
CA LYS A 361 -21.52 14.36 -4.02
C LYS A 361 -22.12 13.16 -3.29
#